data_0f6dd476605d85b4fea9c25d16c06657
#
_entry.id   0f6dd476605d85b4fea9c25d16c06657
#
_cell.length_a   1.000
_cell.length_b   1.000
_cell.length_c   1.000
_cell.angle_alpha   90.00
_cell.angle_beta   90.00
_cell.angle_gamma   90.00
#
_symmetry.space_group_name_H-M   'P 1'
#
loop_
_entity.id
_entity.type
_entity.pdbx_description
1 polymer ?
#
loop_
_entity_poly.entity_id
_entity_poly.type
_entity_poly.pdbx_seq_one_letter_code
_entity_poly.pdbx_strand_id
1 'polypeptide(L)'
;MLVVEDSPLYSPEFFADDDPWAYLAELRKNDPVSVHRRADGYEFYALTRHADVYAAYVDHRRLSSSYGTMVDGSYLPQKDSASGRMLIVSDQPAHTALRKPIKTSGFSRDMLDRVGRTVRRNIRDALGRLSVGDRLDFSKEIAPELPKGVLEVLFGIGPKDAGGLLEATRTMIGYRDEAYAGARPLDALVDAQLDVLEFIDELIGRRSPTGPADDMIGFLAQCVADGTMPRDVAVLNGLNVAVGGNETTPHTASLTVHTIDQERDQWRKVADGDVGCEVATQEFLRWTSTNSYVQRLTLEDVEIGGQLIPANSFVTLWNMSANRDAEVFERPDSFVIDRAENKQIAFGAGVHRCVGAPVASLEIQTFIEELAAWDKAFTVLAPPRRLRSNFMLGLTELQVEVVDAKEAGT
;
A
#
# COMPACT_ATOMS: atom_id res chain seq x y z
N MET A 1 -1.39 -31.13 -2.16
CA MET A 1 -0.81 -29.80 -2.37
C MET A 1 -0.29 -29.72 -3.80
N LEU A 2 -0.77 -28.76 -4.57
CA LEU A 2 -0.34 -28.50 -5.94
C LEU A 2 1.06 -27.87 -5.93
N VAL A 3 1.92 -28.31 -6.84
CA VAL A 3 3.19 -27.65 -7.16
C VAL A 3 3.03 -26.99 -8.52
N VAL A 4 3.14 -25.65 -8.56
CA VAL A 4 3.03 -24.86 -9.79
C VAL A 4 4.42 -24.46 -10.23
N GLU A 5 4.90 -25.09 -11.30
CA GLU A 5 6.16 -24.71 -11.95
C GLU A 5 5.96 -23.43 -12.78
N ASP A 6 6.98 -22.59 -12.86
CA ASP A 6 6.93 -21.30 -13.55
C ASP A 6 5.68 -20.47 -13.19
N SER A 7 5.41 -20.37 -11.89
CA SER A 7 4.21 -19.73 -11.37
C SER A 7 4.04 -18.29 -11.87
N PRO A 8 2.82 -17.91 -12.29
CA PRO A 8 2.56 -16.50 -12.67
C PRO A 8 2.57 -15.53 -11.47
N LEU A 9 2.46 -16.02 -10.23
CA LEU A 9 2.36 -15.15 -9.04
C LEU A 9 3.61 -14.32 -8.77
N TYR A 10 4.77 -14.66 -9.34
CA TYR A 10 5.96 -13.81 -9.26
C TYR A 10 6.16 -12.93 -10.49
N SER A 11 5.38 -13.11 -11.58
CA SER A 11 5.52 -12.32 -12.81
C SER A 11 4.78 -10.97 -12.70
N PRO A 12 5.48 -9.83 -12.74
CA PRO A 12 4.85 -8.52 -12.83
C PRO A 12 3.96 -8.35 -14.07
N GLU A 13 4.33 -8.99 -15.19
CA GLU A 13 3.59 -8.99 -16.45
C GLU A 13 2.20 -9.60 -16.27
N PHE A 14 2.11 -10.73 -15.56
CA PHE A 14 0.83 -11.38 -15.27
C PHE A 14 -0.15 -10.45 -14.53
N PHE A 15 0.35 -9.65 -13.59
CA PHE A 15 -0.50 -8.69 -12.87
C PHE A 15 -0.89 -7.48 -13.73
N ALA A 16 -0.08 -7.11 -14.70
CA ALA A 16 -0.38 -6.02 -15.62
C ALA A 16 -1.33 -6.43 -16.74
N ASP A 17 -1.10 -7.59 -17.35
CA ASP A 17 -1.66 -7.95 -18.65
C ASP A 17 -2.75 -9.04 -18.58
N ASP A 18 -2.84 -9.82 -17.45
CA ASP A 18 -3.77 -10.93 -17.27
C ASP A 18 -4.81 -10.70 -16.15
N ASP A 19 -5.47 -11.77 -15.70
CA ASP A 19 -6.46 -11.73 -14.62
C ASP A 19 -5.96 -12.47 -13.35
N PRO A 20 -5.20 -11.78 -12.47
CA PRO A 20 -4.72 -12.37 -11.23
C PRO A 20 -5.85 -12.71 -10.24
N TRP A 21 -7.00 -12.04 -10.32
CA TRP A 21 -8.14 -12.33 -9.43
C TRP A 21 -8.77 -13.68 -9.75
N ALA A 22 -9.02 -13.97 -11.05
CA ALA A 22 -9.54 -15.26 -11.47
C ALA A 22 -8.59 -16.40 -11.09
N TYR A 23 -7.28 -16.21 -11.30
CA TYR A 23 -6.26 -17.20 -10.93
C TYR A 23 -6.24 -17.48 -9.42
N LEU A 24 -6.24 -16.42 -8.59
CA LEU A 24 -6.26 -16.57 -7.14
C LEU A 24 -7.58 -17.14 -6.61
N ALA A 25 -8.71 -16.86 -7.27
CA ALA A 25 -10.00 -17.46 -6.94
C ALA A 25 -9.98 -18.98 -7.15
N GLU A 26 -9.36 -19.44 -8.24
CA GLU A 26 -9.19 -20.87 -8.52
C GLU A 26 -8.29 -21.55 -7.49
N LEU A 27 -7.16 -20.94 -7.13
CA LEU A 27 -6.29 -21.44 -6.06
C LEU A 27 -7.02 -21.48 -4.72
N ARG A 28 -7.72 -20.42 -4.34
CA ARG A 28 -8.46 -20.35 -3.09
C ARG A 28 -9.50 -21.45 -2.95
N LYS A 29 -10.14 -21.83 -4.05
CA LYS A 29 -11.15 -22.87 -4.10
C LYS A 29 -10.55 -24.27 -4.03
N ASN A 30 -9.50 -24.54 -4.81
CA ASN A 30 -9.04 -25.92 -5.08
C ASN A 30 -7.75 -26.29 -4.34
N ASP A 31 -6.83 -25.36 -4.12
CA ASP A 31 -5.58 -25.61 -3.40
C ASP A 31 -5.11 -24.33 -2.66
N PRO A 32 -5.79 -23.97 -1.57
CA PRO A 32 -5.60 -22.68 -0.89
C PRO A 32 -4.23 -22.51 -0.24
N VAL A 33 -3.48 -23.61 -0.08
CA VAL A 33 -2.08 -23.64 0.34
C VAL A 33 -1.30 -24.38 -0.72
N SER A 34 -0.78 -23.67 -1.70
CA SER A 34 -0.09 -24.24 -2.86
C SER A 34 1.39 -23.87 -2.90
N VAL A 35 2.22 -24.72 -3.50
CA VAL A 35 3.65 -24.47 -3.69
C VAL A 35 3.87 -23.87 -5.06
N HIS A 36 4.61 -22.78 -5.11
CA HIS A 36 4.96 -22.08 -6.34
C HIS A 36 6.47 -22.05 -6.52
N ARG A 37 6.90 -22.49 -7.69
CA ARG A 37 8.32 -22.61 -8.03
C ARG A 37 8.66 -21.68 -9.19
N ARG A 38 9.82 -21.07 -9.13
CA ARG A 38 10.41 -20.26 -10.20
C ARG A 38 11.51 -21.05 -10.87
N ALA A 39 11.79 -20.80 -12.15
CA ALA A 39 12.77 -21.55 -12.95
C ALA A 39 14.20 -21.57 -12.35
N ASP A 40 14.56 -20.58 -11.53
CA ASP A 40 15.83 -20.53 -10.82
C ASP A 40 15.89 -21.31 -9.50
N GLY A 41 14.81 -22.02 -9.16
CA GLY A 41 14.69 -22.86 -7.97
C GLY A 41 14.14 -22.14 -6.74
N TYR A 42 13.80 -20.85 -6.84
CA TYR A 42 13.10 -20.16 -5.75
C TYR A 42 11.70 -20.74 -5.56
N GLU A 43 11.36 -21.08 -4.32
CA GLU A 43 10.09 -21.70 -3.97
C GLU A 43 9.41 -20.95 -2.84
N PHE A 44 8.08 -20.81 -2.91
CA PHE A 44 7.26 -20.26 -1.84
C PHE A 44 5.89 -20.94 -1.76
N TYR A 45 5.32 -20.93 -0.57
CA TYR A 45 3.95 -21.35 -0.30
C TYR A 45 3.02 -20.15 -0.42
N ALA A 46 1.96 -20.27 -1.22
CA ALA A 46 0.94 -19.23 -1.35
C ALA A 46 -0.27 -19.53 -0.47
N LEU A 47 -0.63 -18.62 0.42
CA LEU A 47 -1.85 -18.68 1.23
C LEU A 47 -2.90 -17.76 0.62
N THR A 48 -4.06 -18.32 0.24
CA THR A 48 -5.08 -17.58 -0.51
C THR A 48 -6.41 -17.42 0.22
N ARG A 49 -6.74 -18.25 1.23
CA ARG A 49 -7.93 -18.10 2.07
C ARG A 49 -7.73 -17.05 3.16
N HIS A 50 -8.78 -16.33 3.47
CA HIS A 50 -8.75 -15.30 4.52
C HIS A 50 -8.32 -15.86 5.89
N ALA A 51 -8.84 -17.00 6.29
CA ALA A 51 -8.52 -17.62 7.58
C ALA A 51 -7.03 -17.97 7.69
N ASP A 52 -6.44 -18.55 6.64
CA ASP A 52 -5.03 -18.95 6.59
C ASP A 52 -4.10 -17.74 6.57
N VAL A 53 -4.43 -16.73 5.75
CA VAL A 53 -3.71 -15.46 5.68
C VAL A 53 -3.75 -14.74 7.03
N TYR A 54 -4.92 -14.65 7.65
CA TYR A 54 -5.07 -14.02 8.97
C TYR A 54 -4.29 -14.76 10.05
N ALA A 55 -4.39 -16.10 10.09
CA ALA A 55 -3.63 -16.94 11.02
C ALA A 55 -2.12 -16.73 10.86
N ALA A 56 -1.62 -16.69 9.65
CA ALA A 56 -0.21 -16.43 9.36
C ALA A 56 0.24 -15.02 9.80
N TYR A 57 -0.60 -13.99 9.64
CA TYR A 57 -0.30 -12.64 10.13
C TYR A 57 -0.14 -12.55 11.65
N VAL A 58 -0.96 -13.28 12.41
CA VAL A 58 -0.91 -13.21 13.87
C VAL A 58 0.16 -14.12 14.48
N ASP A 59 0.64 -15.09 13.72
CA ASP A 59 1.68 -16.03 14.17
C ASP A 59 3.10 -15.50 13.91
N HIS A 60 3.37 -14.32 14.41
CA HIS A 60 4.67 -13.66 14.28
C HIS A 60 5.84 -14.37 15.01
N ARG A 61 5.58 -15.43 15.78
CA ARG A 61 6.62 -16.21 16.45
C ARG A 61 7.22 -17.26 15.55
N ARG A 62 6.38 -17.87 14.69
CA ARG A 62 6.79 -18.92 13.77
C ARG A 62 7.00 -18.41 12.34
N LEU A 63 6.41 -17.26 12.01
CA LEU A 63 6.47 -16.64 10.67
C LEU A 63 7.21 -15.28 10.76
N SER A 64 8.49 -15.32 10.41
CA SER A 64 9.41 -14.17 10.51
C SER A 64 9.25 -13.19 9.37
N SER A 65 9.31 -11.88 9.69
CA SER A 65 9.43 -10.78 8.73
C SER A 65 10.88 -10.44 8.37
N SER A 66 11.84 -10.95 9.12
CA SER A 66 13.26 -10.57 9.02
C SER A 66 13.97 -11.01 7.74
N TYR A 67 13.29 -11.76 6.87
CA TYR A 67 13.82 -12.32 5.63
C TYR A 67 13.28 -11.63 4.36
N GLY A 68 12.78 -10.41 4.52
CA GLY A 68 12.18 -9.64 3.44
C GLY A 68 10.65 -9.79 3.34
N THR A 69 10.02 -8.89 2.61
CA THR A 69 8.56 -8.81 2.49
C THR A 69 8.05 -9.12 1.09
N MET A 70 8.95 -9.33 0.13
CA MET A 70 8.65 -9.51 -1.30
C MET A 70 9.30 -10.77 -1.85
N VAL A 71 8.66 -11.39 -2.84
CA VAL A 71 9.10 -12.62 -3.53
C VAL A 71 10.41 -12.42 -4.32
N ASP A 72 10.74 -11.17 -4.66
CA ASP A 72 11.93 -10.82 -5.44
C ASP A 72 13.19 -10.61 -4.60
N GLY A 73 13.12 -10.87 -3.31
CA GLY A 73 14.28 -10.83 -2.42
C GLY A 73 15.30 -11.94 -2.68
N SER A 74 16.08 -12.30 -1.67
CA SER A 74 17.05 -13.38 -1.76
C SER A 74 16.36 -14.73 -1.98
N TYR A 75 16.88 -15.58 -2.89
CA TYR A 75 16.38 -16.97 -3.03
C TYR A 75 16.81 -17.87 -1.88
N LEU A 76 17.75 -17.44 -1.09
CA LEU A 76 18.18 -18.15 0.09
C LEU A 76 17.49 -17.55 1.32
N PRO A 77 17.17 -18.35 2.34
CA PRO A 77 16.65 -17.88 3.60
C PRO A 77 17.73 -17.09 4.36
N GLN A 78 18.05 -15.91 3.84
CA GLN A 78 18.99 -14.97 4.40
C GLN A 78 18.24 -13.77 4.95
N LYS A 79 18.58 -13.35 6.15
CA LYS A 79 17.99 -12.14 6.76
C LYS A 79 18.27 -10.92 5.91
N ASP A 80 17.25 -10.07 5.79
CA ASP A 80 17.38 -8.75 5.20
C ASP A 80 18.47 -7.93 5.90
N SER A 81 19.26 -7.17 5.16
CA SER A 81 20.35 -6.37 5.70
C SER A 81 19.90 -5.30 6.69
N ALA A 82 18.66 -4.83 6.58
CA ALA A 82 18.02 -3.89 7.50
C ALA A 82 17.27 -4.58 8.64
N SER A 83 17.30 -5.93 8.73
CA SER A 83 16.64 -6.68 9.81
C SER A 83 17.13 -6.22 11.19
N GLY A 84 16.17 -5.99 12.10
CA GLY A 84 16.42 -5.45 13.43
C GLY A 84 16.64 -3.92 13.48
N ARG A 85 16.75 -3.25 12.31
CA ARG A 85 16.94 -1.80 12.21
C ARG A 85 15.81 -1.07 11.48
N MET A 86 15.10 -1.74 10.57
CA MET A 86 13.94 -1.19 9.85
C MET A 86 12.68 -1.94 10.29
N LEU A 87 11.61 -1.21 10.60
CA LEU A 87 10.39 -1.74 11.21
C LEU A 87 9.79 -2.91 10.42
N ILE A 88 9.65 -2.78 9.11
CA ILE A 88 8.93 -3.74 8.27
C ILE A 88 9.63 -5.12 8.17
N VAL A 89 10.95 -5.14 8.29
CA VAL A 89 11.79 -6.35 8.23
C VAL A 89 12.39 -6.71 9.59
N SER A 90 11.69 -6.44 10.68
CA SER A 90 12.14 -6.74 12.03
C SER A 90 11.15 -7.63 12.75
N ASP A 91 11.66 -8.61 13.51
CA ASP A 91 10.88 -9.43 14.45
C ASP A 91 10.96 -8.89 15.88
N GLN A 92 10.17 -9.47 16.79
CA GLN A 92 10.23 -9.17 18.21
C GLN A 92 11.61 -9.58 18.79
N PRO A 93 12.20 -8.83 19.73
CA PRO A 93 11.68 -7.61 20.37
C PRO A 93 11.98 -6.30 19.62
N ALA A 94 12.89 -6.33 18.60
CA ALA A 94 13.31 -5.13 17.85
C ALA A 94 12.11 -4.41 17.20
N HIS A 95 11.19 -5.18 16.60
CA HIS A 95 9.97 -4.63 16.00
C HIS A 95 9.18 -3.76 17.00
N THR A 96 8.97 -4.23 18.27
CA THR A 96 8.23 -3.43 19.25
C THR A 96 8.98 -2.16 19.65
N ALA A 97 10.32 -2.26 19.79
CA ALA A 97 11.16 -1.11 20.12
C ALA A 97 11.08 -0.02 19.04
N LEU A 98 11.04 -0.40 17.75
CA LEU A 98 10.90 0.52 16.63
C LEU A 98 9.47 1.03 16.47
N ARG A 99 8.47 0.15 16.57
CA ARG A 99 7.06 0.48 16.29
C ARG A 99 6.46 1.44 17.30
N LYS A 100 6.72 1.21 18.60
CA LYS A 100 6.08 1.98 19.67
C LYS A 100 6.33 3.49 19.54
N PRO A 101 7.57 3.97 19.44
CA PRO A 101 7.86 5.39 19.30
C PRO A 101 7.29 5.96 17.99
N ILE A 102 7.47 5.28 16.85
CA ILE A 102 6.94 5.71 15.54
C ILE A 102 5.42 5.90 15.61
N LYS A 103 4.70 4.92 16.18
CA LYS A 103 3.24 5.00 16.31
C LYS A 103 2.80 6.15 17.22
N THR A 104 3.48 6.34 18.36
CA THR A 104 3.05 7.32 19.37
C THR A 104 3.29 8.76 18.91
N SER A 105 4.41 9.02 18.25
CA SER A 105 4.82 10.38 17.85
C SER A 105 4.43 10.72 16.42
N GLY A 106 4.52 9.76 15.48
CA GLY A 106 4.22 10.01 14.07
C GLY A 106 2.73 10.00 13.74
N PHE A 107 1.87 9.38 14.57
CA PHE A 107 0.44 9.22 14.27
C PHE A 107 -0.45 9.63 15.45
N SER A 108 -0.10 10.74 16.10
CA SER A 108 -0.93 11.36 17.14
C SER A 108 -2.22 11.94 16.54
N ARG A 109 -3.23 12.20 17.39
CA ARG A 109 -4.50 12.78 16.94
C ARG A 109 -4.29 14.14 16.27
N ASP A 110 -3.45 15.01 16.86
CA ASP A 110 -3.12 16.32 16.27
C ASP A 110 -2.47 16.15 14.88
N MET A 111 -1.55 15.19 14.73
CA MET A 111 -0.94 14.88 13.45
C MET A 111 -1.99 14.45 12.42
N LEU A 112 -2.90 13.53 12.78
CA LEU A 112 -3.99 13.10 11.91
C LEU A 112 -4.91 14.24 11.50
N ASP A 113 -5.25 15.14 12.44
CA ASP A 113 -6.08 16.33 12.16
C ASP A 113 -5.36 17.29 11.19
N ARG A 114 -4.05 17.47 11.33
CA ARG A 114 -3.23 18.26 10.39
C ARG A 114 -3.15 17.63 9.02
N VAL A 115 -2.90 16.33 8.95
CA VAL A 115 -2.91 15.56 7.69
C VAL A 115 -4.25 15.71 6.99
N GLY A 116 -5.38 15.45 7.68
CA GLY A 116 -6.70 15.56 7.09
C GLY A 116 -7.00 16.95 6.52
N ARG A 117 -6.62 18.02 7.23
CA ARG A 117 -6.77 19.39 6.69
C ARG A 117 -5.91 19.66 5.47
N THR A 118 -4.67 19.19 5.46
CA THR A 118 -3.74 19.42 4.34
C THR A 118 -4.13 18.61 3.10
N VAL A 119 -4.44 17.34 3.26
CA VAL A 119 -4.92 16.45 2.18
C VAL A 119 -6.21 17.01 1.57
N ARG A 120 -7.18 17.42 2.41
CA ARG A 120 -8.43 18.04 1.96
C ARG A 120 -8.19 19.31 1.14
N ARG A 121 -7.30 20.19 1.59
CA ARG A 121 -6.91 21.38 0.84
C ARG A 121 -6.33 21.01 -0.51
N ASN A 122 -5.35 20.12 -0.55
CA ASN A 122 -4.68 19.71 -1.79
C ASN A 122 -5.66 19.11 -2.81
N ILE A 123 -6.58 18.24 -2.34
CA ILE A 123 -7.62 17.65 -3.21
C ILE A 123 -8.57 18.75 -3.73
N ARG A 124 -9.08 19.63 -2.86
CA ARG A 124 -9.96 20.73 -3.28
C ARG A 124 -9.30 21.66 -4.29
N ASP A 125 -8.05 22.00 -4.07
CA ASP A 125 -7.28 22.85 -4.98
C ASP A 125 -7.05 22.15 -6.33
N ALA A 126 -6.84 20.83 -6.33
CA ALA A 126 -6.70 20.05 -7.55
C ALA A 126 -8.03 19.97 -8.31
N LEU A 127 -9.11 19.57 -7.66
CA LEU A 127 -10.45 19.44 -8.27
C LEU A 127 -11.01 20.81 -8.69
N GLY A 128 -10.74 21.87 -7.91
CA GLY A 128 -11.23 23.24 -8.18
C GLY A 128 -10.65 23.87 -9.46
N ARG A 129 -9.52 23.36 -9.96
CA ARG A 129 -8.91 23.82 -11.23
C ARG A 129 -9.56 23.22 -12.45
N LEU A 130 -10.35 22.16 -12.29
CA LEU A 130 -10.91 21.39 -13.38
C LEU A 130 -12.27 21.93 -13.84
N SER A 131 -12.49 21.93 -15.14
CA SER A 131 -13.73 22.33 -15.80
C SER A 131 -14.35 21.13 -16.55
N VAL A 132 -15.67 21.14 -16.74
CA VAL A 132 -16.35 20.15 -17.58
C VAL A 132 -15.74 20.17 -18.99
N GLY A 133 -15.40 18.99 -19.50
CA GLY A 133 -14.71 18.78 -20.78
C GLY A 133 -13.20 18.67 -20.67
N ASP A 134 -12.58 18.96 -19.50
CA ASP A 134 -11.15 18.75 -19.31
C ASP A 134 -10.81 17.26 -19.36
N ARG A 135 -9.69 16.94 -20.01
CA ARG A 135 -9.14 15.58 -20.12
C ARG A 135 -7.77 15.53 -19.50
N LEU A 136 -7.54 14.53 -18.64
CA LEU A 136 -6.28 14.41 -17.90
C LEU A 136 -5.97 12.96 -17.54
N ASP A 137 -4.72 12.71 -17.17
CA ASP A 137 -4.32 11.45 -16.53
C ASP A 137 -4.46 11.56 -15.01
N PHE A 138 -5.55 11.00 -14.48
CA PHE A 138 -5.85 11.05 -13.06
C PHE A 138 -4.71 10.51 -12.19
N SER A 139 -4.06 9.41 -12.61
CA SER A 139 -2.98 8.75 -11.86
C SER A 139 -1.73 9.62 -11.73
N LYS A 140 -1.53 10.56 -12.67
CA LYS A 140 -0.36 11.46 -12.67
C LYS A 140 -0.66 12.85 -12.12
N GLU A 141 -1.89 13.34 -12.29
CA GLU A 141 -2.19 14.75 -12.04
C GLU A 141 -2.99 15.00 -10.75
N ILE A 142 -3.84 14.05 -10.35
CA ILE A 142 -4.70 14.21 -9.16
C ILE A 142 -4.31 13.27 -8.02
N ALA A 143 -4.16 11.96 -8.30
CA ALA A 143 -3.87 10.98 -7.26
C ALA A 143 -2.63 11.32 -6.41
N PRO A 144 -1.54 11.91 -6.94
CA PRO A 144 -0.37 12.31 -6.16
C PRO A 144 -0.61 13.38 -5.11
N GLU A 145 -1.71 14.16 -5.21
CA GLU A 145 -1.99 15.23 -4.25
C GLU A 145 -2.36 14.70 -2.86
N LEU A 146 -2.81 13.43 -2.77
CA LEU A 146 -3.09 12.78 -1.49
C LEU A 146 -1.79 12.59 -0.68
N PRO A 147 -0.84 11.74 -1.13
CA PRO A 147 0.40 11.50 -0.38
C PRO A 147 1.27 12.75 -0.23
N LYS A 148 1.25 13.69 -1.19
CA LYS A 148 1.95 14.98 -1.02
C LYS A 148 1.50 15.70 0.25
N GLY A 149 0.19 15.77 0.50
CA GLY A 149 -0.36 16.37 1.72
C GLY A 149 0.08 15.67 3.00
N VAL A 150 0.24 14.35 2.95
CA VAL A 150 0.78 13.57 4.08
C VAL A 150 2.26 13.88 4.31
N LEU A 151 3.07 13.87 3.24
CA LEU A 151 4.50 14.18 3.32
C LEU A 151 4.77 15.58 3.84
N GLU A 152 3.99 16.59 3.39
CA GLU A 152 4.10 17.96 3.89
C GLU A 152 3.98 17.99 5.42
N VAL A 153 3.09 17.21 5.99
CA VAL A 153 2.83 17.19 7.44
C VAL A 153 3.77 16.26 8.20
N LEU A 154 3.93 15.00 7.73
CA LEU A 154 4.74 14.00 8.46
C LEU A 154 6.25 14.30 8.38
N PHE A 155 6.71 14.86 7.27
CA PHE A 155 8.12 15.15 7.05
C PHE A 155 8.45 16.64 7.25
N GLY A 156 7.41 17.50 7.36
CA GLY A 156 7.59 18.94 7.52
C GLY A 156 8.32 19.57 6.35
N ILE A 157 7.99 19.16 5.12
CA ILE A 157 8.62 19.58 3.86
C ILE A 157 7.64 20.37 2.98
N GLY A 158 8.19 21.14 2.03
CA GLY A 158 7.36 21.87 1.08
C GLY A 158 6.85 20.98 -0.08
N PRO A 159 5.83 21.47 -0.83
CA PRO A 159 5.20 20.71 -1.93
C PRO A 159 6.19 20.21 -3.01
N LYS A 160 7.26 20.98 -3.28
CA LYS A 160 8.29 20.59 -4.25
C LYS A 160 9.08 19.36 -3.78
N ASP A 161 9.52 19.39 -2.52
CA ASP A 161 10.30 18.30 -1.93
C ASP A 161 9.41 17.05 -1.74
N ALA A 162 8.14 17.24 -1.38
CA ALA A 162 7.15 16.18 -1.33
C ALA A 162 6.96 15.50 -2.71
N GLY A 163 6.90 16.29 -3.80
CA GLY A 163 6.86 15.78 -5.16
C GLY A 163 8.08 14.95 -5.53
N GLY A 164 9.29 15.46 -5.24
CA GLY A 164 10.55 14.74 -5.51
C GLY A 164 10.65 13.43 -4.72
N LEU A 165 10.28 13.45 -3.43
CA LEU A 165 10.27 12.24 -2.60
C LEU A 165 9.25 11.21 -3.11
N LEU A 166 8.07 11.65 -3.58
CA LEU A 166 7.07 10.79 -4.18
C LEU A 166 7.60 10.12 -5.46
N GLU A 167 8.26 10.86 -6.35
CA GLU A 167 8.83 10.31 -7.59
C GLU A 167 9.90 9.25 -7.29
N ALA A 168 10.81 9.52 -6.34
CA ALA A 168 11.85 8.58 -5.96
C ALA A 168 11.25 7.28 -5.34
N THR A 169 10.30 7.40 -4.41
CA THR A 169 9.66 6.21 -3.80
C THR A 169 8.83 5.41 -4.80
N ARG A 170 8.19 6.08 -5.77
CA ARG A 170 7.49 5.45 -6.88
C ARG A 170 8.43 4.62 -7.76
N THR A 171 9.60 5.15 -8.07
CA THR A 171 10.64 4.42 -8.80
C THR A 171 11.10 3.20 -8.00
N MET A 172 11.28 3.32 -6.67
CA MET A 172 11.69 2.20 -5.81
C MET A 172 10.71 1.02 -5.85
N ILE A 173 9.41 1.28 -5.82
CA ILE A 173 8.38 0.22 -5.79
C ILE A 173 8.04 -0.28 -7.19
N GLY A 174 7.96 0.62 -8.14
CA GLY A 174 7.59 0.32 -9.53
C GLY A 174 8.77 0.14 -10.48
N TYR A 175 9.98 -0.12 -10.00
CA TYR A 175 11.21 -0.17 -10.81
C TYR A 175 11.14 -1.15 -12.00
N ARG A 176 10.24 -2.13 -11.97
CA ARG A 176 10.02 -3.07 -13.07
C ARG A 176 9.08 -2.53 -14.15
N ASP A 177 8.41 -1.41 -13.89
CA ASP A 177 7.59 -0.74 -14.89
C ASP A 177 8.42 0.34 -15.59
N GLU A 178 8.52 0.24 -16.92
CA GLU A 178 9.27 1.18 -17.74
C GLU A 178 8.77 2.63 -17.58
N ALA A 179 7.49 2.82 -17.22
CA ALA A 179 6.93 4.14 -16.96
C ALA A 179 7.57 4.86 -15.76
N TYR A 180 8.16 4.11 -14.83
CA TYR A 180 8.78 4.67 -13.61
C TYR A 180 10.30 4.59 -13.62
N ALA A 181 10.88 3.54 -14.18
CA ALA A 181 12.33 3.30 -14.11
C ALA A 181 13.05 3.39 -15.47
N GLY A 182 12.31 3.53 -16.58
CA GLY A 182 12.89 3.59 -17.91
C GLY A 182 13.67 2.31 -18.29
N ALA A 183 14.68 2.46 -19.13
CA ALA A 183 15.39 1.33 -19.75
C ALA A 183 16.41 0.63 -18.83
N ARG A 184 16.72 1.19 -17.65
CA ARG A 184 17.70 0.64 -16.68
C ARG A 184 17.11 0.51 -15.28
N PRO A 185 16.21 -0.48 -15.09
CA PRO A 185 15.39 -0.55 -13.87
C PRO A 185 16.22 -0.74 -12.58
N LEU A 186 17.29 -1.52 -12.60
CA LEU A 186 18.12 -1.75 -11.41
C LEU A 186 18.96 -0.51 -11.04
N ASP A 187 19.50 0.20 -12.03
CA ASP A 187 20.23 1.46 -11.78
C ASP A 187 19.27 2.50 -11.20
N ALA A 188 18.08 2.66 -11.80
CA ALA A 188 17.05 3.57 -11.31
C ALA A 188 16.60 3.25 -9.88
N LEU A 189 16.46 1.97 -9.54
CA LEU A 189 16.16 1.52 -8.18
C LEU A 189 17.25 1.93 -7.18
N VAL A 190 18.52 1.69 -7.52
CA VAL A 190 19.65 2.02 -6.64
C VAL A 190 19.77 3.53 -6.46
N ASP A 191 19.70 4.29 -7.55
CA ASP A 191 19.78 5.76 -7.50
C ASP A 191 18.62 6.31 -6.65
N ALA A 192 17.38 5.88 -6.87
CA ALA A 192 16.23 6.31 -6.08
C ALA A 192 16.35 5.95 -4.59
N GLN A 193 16.90 4.77 -4.26
CA GLN A 193 17.15 4.39 -2.86
C GLN A 193 18.17 5.31 -2.19
N LEU A 194 19.27 5.61 -2.88
CA LEU A 194 20.32 6.50 -2.36
C LEU A 194 19.78 7.92 -2.17
N ASP A 195 19.06 8.46 -3.16
CA ASP A 195 18.46 9.79 -3.10
C ASP A 195 17.50 9.94 -1.89
N VAL A 196 16.64 8.94 -1.65
CA VAL A 196 15.71 8.97 -0.51
C VAL A 196 16.45 8.86 0.83
N LEU A 197 17.46 7.98 0.93
CA LEU A 197 18.26 7.83 2.17
C LEU A 197 19.01 9.13 2.48
N GLU A 198 19.67 9.73 1.49
CA GLU A 198 20.42 10.99 1.64
C GLU A 198 19.46 12.13 2.01
N PHE A 199 18.34 12.26 1.33
CA PHE A 199 17.33 13.29 1.61
C PHE A 199 16.82 13.20 3.06
N ILE A 200 16.48 11.99 3.55
CA ILE A 200 16.01 11.81 4.92
C ILE A 200 17.12 12.08 5.93
N ASP A 201 18.35 11.65 5.66
CA ASP A 201 19.49 11.92 6.52
C ASP A 201 19.73 13.43 6.65
N GLU A 202 19.67 14.17 5.55
CA GLU A 202 19.75 15.63 5.56
C GLU A 202 18.61 16.28 6.33
N LEU A 203 17.37 15.82 6.14
CA LEU A 203 16.20 16.34 6.89
C LEU A 203 16.40 16.18 8.40
N ILE A 204 16.83 15.00 8.85
CA ILE A 204 17.14 14.75 10.27
C ILE A 204 18.26 15.67 10.75
N GLY A 205 19.31 15.86 9.95
CA GLY A 205 20.44 16.73 10.29
C GLY A 205 20.11 18.22 10.38
N ARG A 206 19.09 18.69 9.66
CA ARG A 206 18.62 20.08 9.66
C ARG A 206 17.69 20.41 10.83
N ARG A 207 17.11 19.40 11.52
CA ARG A 207 16.20 19.62 12.64
C ARG A 207 16.95 19.97 13.92
N SER A 208 16.38 20.93 14.68
CA SER A 208 16.89 21.24 16.02
C SER A 208 16.62 20.07 16.97
N PRO A 209 17.64 19.51 17.61
CA PRO A 209 17.46 18.38 18.52
C PRO A 209 16.71 18.77 19.81
N THR A 210 16.61 20.07 20.12
CA THR A 210 15.93 20.62 21.31
C THR A 210 14.64 21.34 20.94
N GLY A 211 14.26 21.40 19.65
CA GLY A 211 13.01 21.98 19.17
C GLY A 211 11.82 21.06 19.42
N PRO A 212 10.58 21.55 19.19
CA PRO A 212 9.40 20.71 19.26
C PRO A 212 9.46 19.62 18.17
N ALA A 213 9.02 18.40 18.50
CA ALA A 213 8.85 17.32 17.56
C ALA A 213 7.46 17.41 16.90
N ASP A 214 7.24 18.44 16.10
CA ASP A 214 5.94 18.71 15.49
C ASP A 214 5.65 17.81 14.27
N ASP A 215 6.65 17.05 13.82
CA ASP A 215 6.57 16.10 12.72
C ASP A 215 7.44 14.84 12.98
N MET A 216 7.33 13.84 12.12
CA MET A 216 8.08 12.59 12.23
C MET A 216 9.59 12.82 12.17
N ILE A 217 10.06 13.72 11.31
CA ILE A 217 11.50 14.00 11.18
C ILE A 217 12.05 14.68 12.44
N GLY A 218 11.32 15.63 13.00
CA GLY A 218 11.67 16.24 14.29
C GLY A 218 11.75 15.21 15.42
N PHE A 219 10.81 14.28 15.45
CA PHE A 219 10.84 13.16 16.40
C PHE A 219 12.06 12.25 16.20
N LEU A 220 12.36 11.85 14.96
CA LEU A 220 13.54 11.03 14.66
C LEU A 220 14.83 11.76 15.03
N ALA A 221 14.91 13.07 14.76
CA ALA A 221 16.07 13.89 15.15
C ALA A 221 16.27 13.94 16.67
N GLN A 222 15.19 14.05 17.46
CA GLN A 222 15.26 13.98 18.92
C GLN A 222 15.76 12.60 19.39
N CYS A 223 15.22 11.49 18.84
CA CYS A 223 15.66 10.15 19.18
C CYS A 223 17.15 9.92 18.89
N VAL A 224 17.68 10.53 17.82
CA VAL A 224 19.12 10.48 17.51
C VAL A 224 19.91 11.29 18.53
N ALA A 225 19.45 12.48 18.88
CA ALA A 225 20.15 13.39 19.80
C ALA A 225 20.20 12.89 21.24
N ASP A 226 19.14 12.23 21.71
CA ASP A 226 19.07 11.65 23.07
C ASP A 226 19.65 10.21 23.15
N GLY A 227 20.11 9.66 22.01
CA GLY A 227 20.72 8.34 21.92
C GLY A 227 19.75 7.17 22.01
N THR A 228 18.45 7.39 21.96
CA THR A 228 17.44 6.31 22.00
C THR A 228 17.34 5.57 20.66
N MET A 229 17.80 6.19 19.57
CA MET A 229 17.83 5.58 18.24
C MET A 229 19.13 5.95 17.50
N PRO A 230 19.90 4.97 16.99
CA PRO A 230 21.04 5.26 16.10
C PRO A 230 20.59 6.00 14.83
N ARG A 231 21.46 6.88 14.30
CA ARG A 231 21.12 7.71 13.14
C ARG A 231 20.73 6.89 11.90
N ASP A 232 21.46 5.82 11.61
CA ASP A 232 21.16 4.92 10.49
C ASP A 232 19.79 4.23 10.66
N VAL A 233 19.42 3.88 11.90
CA VAL A 233 18.09 3.32 12.21
C VAL A 233 16.99 4.37 12.01
N ALA A 234 17.23 5.63 12.38
CA ALA A 234 16.28 6.72 12.15
C ALA A 234 16.06 6.95 10.64
N VAL A 235 17.14 6.99 9.85
CA VAL A 235 17.09 7.16 8.40
C VAL A 235 16.32 6.00 7.73
N LEU A 236 16.64 4.74 8.09
CA LEU A 236 15.96 3.56 7.55
C LEU A 236 14.45 3.56 7.87
N ASN A 237 14.05 4.02 9.05
CA ASN A 237 12.63 4.09 9.40
C ASN A 237 11.92 5.31 8.77
N GLY A 238 12.61 6.41 8.54
CA GLY A 238 12.15 7.50 7.71
C GLY A 238 11.86 7.04 6.28
N LEU A 239 12.82 6.31 5.65
CA LEU A 239 12.61 5.66 4.34
C LEU A 239 11.38 4.73 4.36
N ASN A 240 11.26 3.87 5.37
CA ASN A 240 10.15 2.91 5.46
C ASN A 240 8.79 3.63 5.52
N VAL A 241 8.69 4.75 6.25
CA VAL A 241 7.46 5.56 6.31
C VAL A 241 7.21 6.28 4.99
N ALA A 242 8.25 6.84 4.34
CA ALA A 242 8.12 7.49 3.04
C ALA A 242 7.58 6.53 1.99
N VAL A 243 8.22 5.39 1.80
CA VAL A 243 7.79 4.38 0.81
C VAL A 243 6.38 3.87 1.11
N GLY A 244 6.10 3.50 2.37
CA GLY A 244 4.79 2.96 2.75
C GLY A 244 3.63 3.94 2.59
N GLY A 245 3.86 5.23 2.79
CA GLY A 245 2.84 6.28 2.68
C GLY A 245 2.60 6.77 1.26
N ASN A 246 3.62 6.71 0.40
CA ASN A 246 3.57 7.37 -0.89
C ASN A 246 2.97 6.54 -2.01
N GLU A 247 3.14 5.21 -1.98
CA GLU A 247 2.84 4.40 -3.16
C GLU A 247 1.46 3.75 -3.14
N THR A 248 0.95 3.38 -1.96
CA THR A 248 -0.34 2.68 -1.86
C THR A 248 -1.52 3.60 -2.10
N THR A 249 -1.51 4.80 -1.52
CA THR A 249 -2.66 5.72 -1.53
C THR A 249 -3.01 6.25 -2.92
N PRO A 250 -2.07 6.73 -3.77
CA PRO A 250 -2.42 7.20 -5.12
C PRO A 250 -2.96 6.08 -6.01
N HIS A 251 -2.45 4.86 -5.86
CA HIS A 251 -3.00 3.72 -6.59
C HIS A 251 -4.41 3.36 -6.09
N THR A 252 -4.63 3.40 -4.77
CA THR A 252 -5.98 3.22 -4.20
C THR A 252 -6.95 4.29 -4.73
N ALA A 253 -6.53 5.56 -4.78
CA ALA A 253 -7.35 6.65 -5.31
C ALA A 253 -7.68 6.47 -6.81
N SER A 254 -6.70 6.10 -7.63
CA SER A 254 -6.91 5.83 -9.05
C SER A 254 -7.86 4.66 -9.29
N LEU A 255 -7.68 3.56 -8.54
CA LEU A 255 -8.59 2.41 -8.58
C LEU A 255 -9.98 2.76 -8.03
N THR A 256 -10.09 3.66 -7.05
CA THR A 256 -11.37 4.18 -6.54
C THR A 256 -12.13 4.91 -7.64
N VAL A 257 -11.50 5.85 -8.38
CA VAL A 257 -12.12 6.57 -9.49
C VAL A 257 -12.54 5.62 -10.61
N HIS A 258 -11.68 4.66 -10.95
CA HIS A 258 -12.03 3.64 -11.94
C HIS A 258 -13.24 2.80 -11.49
N THR A 259 -13.30 2.41 -10.21
CA THR A 259 -14.44 1.66 -9.64
C THR A 259 -15.70 2.51 -9.63
N ILE A 260 -15.63 3.78 -9.27
CA ILE A 260 -16.78 4.70 -9.29
C ILE A 260 -17.38 4.79 -10.70
N ASP A 261 -16.54 4.88 -11.73
CA ASP A 261 -17.00 4.92 -13.11
C ASP A 261 -17.72 3.63 -13.55
N GLN A 262 -17.26 2.48 -13.07
CA GLN A 262 -17.87 1.18 -13.36
C GLN A 262 -19.13 0.91 -12.52
N GLU A 263 -19.19 1.41 -11.30
CA GLU A 263 -20.21 1.07 -10.27
C GLU A 263 -21.01 2.33 -9.85
N ARG A 264 -21.44 3.12 -10.84
CA ARG A 264 -22.11 4.43 -10.64
C ARG A 264 -23.34 4.33 -9.74
N ASP A 265 -24.13 3.25 -9.84
CA ASP A 265 -25.31 3.05 -9.00
C ASP A 265 -24.93 2.82 -7.52
N GLN A 266 -23.79 2.18 -7.26
CA GLN A 266 -23.26 2.05 -5.91
C GLN A 266 -22.75 3.40 -5.41
N TRP A 267 -22.04 4.15 -6.25
CA TRP A 267 -21.50 5.46 -5.91
C TRP A 267 -22.59 6.48 -5.57
N ARG A 268 -23.74 6.47 -6.28
CA ARG A 268 -24.86 7.37 -5.98
C ARG A 268 -25.29 7.29 -4.52
N LYS A 269 -25.28 6.12 -3.89
CA LYS A 269 -25.64 5.97 -2.47
C LYS A 269 -24.76 6.83 -1.54
N VAL A 270 -23.51 7.04 -1.91
CA VAL A 270 -22.58 7.92 -1.15
C VAL A 270 -22.83 9.39 -1.51
N ALA A 271 -22.96 9.71 -2.80
CA ALA A 271 -23.19 11.06 -3.27
C ALA A 271 -24.54 11.64 -2.75
N ASP A 272 -25.57 10.81 -2.64
CA ASP A 272 -26.90 11.17 -2.09
C ASP A 272 -26.94 11.17 -0.55
N GLY A 273 -25.87 10.67 0.11
CA GLY A 273 -25.76 10.61 1.56
C GLY A 273 -26.45 9.41 2.22
N ASP A 274 -26.90 8.43 1.45
CA ASP A 274 -27.52 7.19 1.95
C ASP A 274 -26.49 6.27 2.61
N VAL A 275 -25.22 6.35 2.17
CA VAL A 275 -24.07 5.60 2.72
C VAL A 275 -22.97 6.57 3.16
N GLY A 276 -22.52 6.42 4.40
CA GLY A 276 -21.45 7.25 4.94
C GLY A 276 -20.08 6.94 4.29
N CYS A 277 -19.28 7.99 4.07
CA CYS A 277 -17.96 7.87 3.44
C CYS A 277 -17.01 6.92 4.19
N GLU A 278 -17.14 6.78 5.52
CA GLU A 278 -16.36 5.82 6.31
C GLU A 278 -16.65 4.38 5.90
N VAL A 279 -17.94 4.02 5.73
CA VAL A 279 -18.35 2.67 5.29
C VAL A 279 -17.86 2.41 3.86
N ALA A 280 -18.07 3.37 2.96
CA ALA A 280 -17.60 3.29 1.58
C ALA A 280 -16.06 3.10 1.52
N THR A 281 -15.31 3.80 2.37
CA THR A 281 -13.84 3.68 2.45
C THR A 281 -13.41 2.24 2.74
N GLN A 282 -14.09 1.53 3.65
CA GLN A 282 -13.73 0.15 3.96
C GLN A 282 -13.95 -0.77 2.75
N GLU A 283 -15.01 -0.54 1.96
CA GLU A 283 -15.25 -1.34 0.76
C GLU A 283 -14.26 -1.01 -0.36
N PHE A 284 -13.90 0.26 -0.56
CA PHE A 284 -12.83 0.61 -1.50
C PHE A 284 -11.50 -0.03 -1.12
N LEU A 285 -11.12 0.00 0.16
CA LEU A 285 -9.89 -0.66 0.65
C LEU A 285 -9.92 -2.18 0.41
N ARG A 286 -11.06 -2.84 0.69
CA ARG A 286 -11.25 -4.26 0.38
C ARG A 286 -11.09 -4.55 -1.11
N TRP A 287 -11.80 -3.77 -1.93
CA TRP A 287 -11.91 -3.97 -3.36
C TRP A 287 -10.61 -3.74 -4.11
N THR A 288 -9.91 -2.66 -3.79
CA THR A 288 -8.64 -2.31 -4.44
C THR A 288 -7.47 -3.16 -3.98
N SER A 289 -7.40 -3.51 -2.69
CA SER A 289 -6.35 -4.37 -2.11
C SER A 289 -4.95 -4.06 -2.65
N THR A 290 -4.58 -2.78 -2.69
CA THR A 290 -3.40 -2.25 -3.40
C THR A 290 -2.10 -2.96 -3.04
N ASN A 291 -1.90 -3.37 -1.77
CA ASN A 291 -0.84 -4.32 -1.42
C ASN A 291 -1.37 -5.75 -1.66
N SER A 292 -0.88 -6.41 -2.70
CA SER A 292 -1.38 -7.71 -3.14
C SER A 292 -1.03 -8.83 -2.16
N TYR A 293 0.19 -8.85 -1.63
CA TYR A 293 0.67 -9.85 -0.67
C TYR A 293 1.78 -9.29 0.22
N VAL A 294 2.15 -10.06 1.24
CA VAL A 294 3.43 -9.95 1.95
C VAL A 294 4.07 -11.31 2.10
N GLN A 295 5.41 -11.35 2.22
CA GLN A 295 6.18 -12.57 2.43
C GLN A 295 6.58 -12.74 3.88
N ARG A 296 6.73 -14.00 4.32
CA ARG A 296 7.29 -14.43 5.60
C ARG A 296 8.21 -15.63 5.38
N LEU A 297 9.05 -15.92 6.37
CA LEU A 297 9.81 -17.18 6.45
C LEU A 297 9.35 -17.98 7.67
N THR A 298 9.12 -19.30 7.51
CA THR A 298 8.85 -20.20 8.63
C THR A 298 10.14 -20.45 9.41
N LEU A 299 10.08 -20.28 10.75
CA LEU A 299 11.23 -20.55 11.64
C LEU A 299 11.23 -21.99 12.15
N GLU A 300 10.11 -22.66 12.09
CA GLU A 300 9.89 -24.07 12.44
C GLU A 300 8.80 -24.65 11.51
N ASP A 301 8.58 -25.96 11.58
CA ASP A 301 7.48 -26.59 10.86
C ASP A 301 6.14 -26.02 11.36
N VAL A 302 5.28 -25.58 10.44
CA VAL A 302 3.96 -25.01 10.75
C VAL A 302 2.87 -25.71 9.94
N GLU A 303 1.73 -25.94 10.57
CA GLU A 303 0.55 -26.43 9.87
C GLU A 303 -0.39 -25.26 9.59
N ILE A 304 -0.72 -25.02 8.32
CA ILE A 304 -1.65 -23.98 7.86
C ILE A 304 -2.60 -24.58 6.82
N GLY A 305 -3.90 -24.39 7.00
CA GLY A 305 -4.91 -24.92 6.07
C GLY A 305 -4.88 -26.45 5.94
N GLY A 306 -4.43 -27.16 6.98
CA GLY A 306 -4.26 -28.63 6.99
C GLY A 306 -3.04 -29.10 6.19
N GLN A 307 -2.12 -28.21 5.80
CA GLN A 307 -0.87 -28.54 5.12
C GLN A 307 0.32 -28.23 6.03
N LEU A 308 1.26 -29.17 6.09
CA LEU A 308 2.54 -28.97 6.79
C LEU A 308 3.48 -28.17 5.87
N ILE A 309 3.92 -27.03 6.35
CA ILE A 309 4.93 -26.17 5.70
C ILE A 309 6.23 -26.32 6.52
N PRO A 310 7.31 -26.83 5.92
CA PRO A 310 8.58 -27.04 6.62
C PRO A 310 9.22 -25.74 7.11
N ALA A 311 10.07 -25.82 8.11
CA ALA A 311 10.96 -24.75 8.54
C ALA A 311 11.82 -24.23 7.36
N ASN A 312 12.17 -22.96 7.40
CA ASN A 312 12.93 -22.27 6.36
C ASN A 312 12.23 -22.21 4.98
N SER A 313 10.90 -22.25 4.96
CA SER A 313 10.10 -22.07 3.75
C SER A 313 9.60 -20.62 3.66
N PHE A 314 9.65 -20.04 2.45
CA PHE A 314 8.97 -18.78 2.18
C PHE A 314 7.46 -19.00 2.07
N VAL A 315 6.69 -18.09 2.66
CA VAL A 315 5.22 -18.11 2.65
C VAL A 315 4.71 -16.74 2.24
N THR A 316 3.84 -16.69 1.24
CA THR A 316 3.19 -15.45 0.78
C THR A 316 1.75 -15.41 1.22
N LEU A 317 1.36 -14.29 1.82
CA LEU A 317 0.05 -14.02 2.39
C LEU A 317 -0.71 -13.11 1.41
N TRP A 318 -1.61 -13.67 0.60
CA TRP A 318 -2.28 -12.94 -0.50
C TRP A 318 -3.49 -12.15 -0.02
N ASN A 319 -3.27 -10.88 0.35
CA ASN A 319 -4.32 -9.97 0.83
C ASN A 319 -5.44 -9.81 -0.18
N MET A 320 -5.11 -9.61 -1.47
CA MET A 320 -6.09 -9.43 -2.53
C MET A 320 -7.00 -10.65 -2.69
N SER A 321 -6.46 -11.86 -2.51
CA SER A 321 -7.24 -13.10 -2.51
C SER A 321 -8.12 -13.21 -1.26
N ALA A 322 -7.54 -13.00 -0.08
CA ALA A 322 -8.24 -13.08 1.19
C ALA A 322 -9.41 -12.08 1.27
N ASN A 323 -9.26 -10.89 0.68
CA ASN A 323 -10.33 -9.87 0.62
C ASN A 323 -11.46 -10.22 -0.35
N ARG A 324 -11.35 -11.34 -1.08
CA ARG A 324 -12.40 -11.90 -1.96
C ARG A 324 -12.79 -13.32 -1.57
N ASP A 325 -12.63 -13.69 -0.30
CA ASP A 325 -12.97 -15.02 0.19
C ASP A 325 -14.48 -15.12 0.50
N ALA A 326 -15.16 -16.04 -0.18
CA ALA A 326 -16.59 -16.31 -0.02
C ALA A 326 -16.96 -16.86 1.38
N GLU A 327 -15.99 -17.41 2.14
CA GLU A 327 -16.21 -17.83 3.52
C GLU A 327 -16.34 -16.65 4.49
N VAL A 328 -15.89 -15.45 4.07
CA VAL A 328 -15.89 -14.24 4.91
C VAL A 328 -16.78 -13.14 4.35
N PHE A 329 -16.84 -13.00 3.02
CA PHE A 329 -17.57 -11.93 2.36
C PHE A 329 -18.74 -12.49 1.53
N GLU A 330 -19.94 -12.05 1.82
CA GLU A 330 -21.08 -12.28 0.93
C GLU A 330 -20.83 -11.54 -0.39
N ARG A 331 -21.08 -12.20 -1.54
CA ARG A 331 -20.78 -11.64 -2.89
C ARG A 331 -19.35 -11.07 -2.96
N PRO A 332 -18.31 -11.90 -2.75
CA PRO A 332 -16.94 -11.42 -2.59
C PRO A 332 -16.38 -10.72 -3.84
N ASP A 333 -16.84 -11.15 -5.02
CA ASP A 333 -16.43 -10.65 -6.33
C ASP A 333 -17.32 -9.52 -6.85
N SER A 334 -18.20 -8.95 -5.99
CA SER A 334 -18.98 -7.75 -6.27
C SER A 334 -18.52 -6.61 -5.38
N PHE A 335 -18.49 -5.40 -5.95
CA PHE A 335 -18.36 -4.18 -5.17
C PHE A 335 -19.70 -3.85 -4.50
N VAL A 336 -19.70 -3.72 -3.18
CA VAL A 336 -20.91 -3.47 -2.36
C VAL A 336 -20.59 -2.34 -1.40
N ILE A 337 -20.90 -1.11 -1.79
CA ILE A 337 -20.43 0.10 -1.12
C ILE A 337 -20.97 0.25 0.32
N ASP A 338 -22.09 -0.37 0.62
CA ASP A 338 -22.77 -0.41 1.92
C ASP A 338 -22.55 -1.72 2.69
N ARG A 339 -21.46 -2.44 2.42
CA ARG A 339 -21.15 -3.71 3.08
C ARG A 339 -21.08 -3.54 4.60
N ALA A 340 -22.04 -4.14 5.30
CA ALA A 340 -22.23 -3.97 6.74
C ALA A 340 -21.09 -4.58 7.57
N GLU A 341 -20.65 -5.81 7.23
CA GLU A 341 -19.50 -6.47 7.86
C GLU A 341 -18.34 -6.54 6.90
N ASN A 342 -17.35 -5.68 7.08
CA ASN A 342 -16.19 -5.60 6.23
C ASN A 342 -14.91 -5.99 6.99
N LYS A 343 -14.63 -7.30 7.02
CA LYS A 343 -13.44 -7.90 7.69
C LYS A 343 -12.20 -7.84 6.79
N GLN A 344 -12.05 -6.77 6.02
CA GLN A 344 -10.92 -6.62 5.11
C GLN A 344 -9.57 -6.58 5.83
N ILE A 345 -8.55 -7.11 5.18
CA ILE A 345 -7.17 -7.18 5.66
C ILE A 345 -6.18 -6.47 4.70
N ALA A 346 -6.63 -5.44 3.99
CA ALA A 346 -5.76 -4.65 3.11
C ALA A 346 -4.56 -4.03 3.85
N PHE A 347 -4.72 -3.76 5.16
CA PHE A 347 -3.64 -3.28 6.03
C PHE A 347 -2.88 -4.41 6.74
N GLY A 348 -3.10 -5.68 6.38
CA GLY A 348 -2.60 -6.82 7.13
C GLY A 348 -3.22 -6.93 8.53
N ALA A 349 -2.68 -7.85 9.33
CA ALA A 349 -3.13 -8.12 10.71
C ALA A 349 -1.94 -8.33 11.66
N GLY A 350 -2.24 -8.58 12.95
CA GLY A 350 -1.22 -8.88 13.97
C GLY A 350 -0.28 -7.73 14.28
N VAL A 351 0.93 -8.07 14.69
CA VAL A 351 1.93 -7.09 15.15
C VAL A 351 2.44 -6.20 14.02
N HIS A 352 2.47 -6.71 12.79
CA HIS A 352 2.87 -5.99 11.59
C HIS A 352 1.70 -5.29 10.86
N ARG A 353 0.49 -5.23 11.44
CA ARG A 353 -0.57 -4.44 10.84
C ARG A 353 -0.06 -3.04 10.53
N CYS A 354 -0.34 -2.53 9.33
CA CYS A 354 0.17 -1.26 8.84
C CYS A 354 0.14 -0.16 9.92
N VAL A 355 1.29 0.45 10.19
CA VAL A 355 1.39 1.53 11.18
C VAL A 355 0.72 2.80 10.71
N GLY A 356 0.72 3.05 9.38
CA GLY A 356 0.08 4.16 8.70
C GLY A 356 -1.41 3.98 8.40
N ALA A 357 -2.03 2.85 8.79
CA ALA A 357 -3.44 2.58 8.49
C ALA A 357 -4.40 3.73 8.88
N PRO A 358 -4.25 4.42 10.01
CA PRO A 358 -5.10 5.57 10.33
C PRO A 358 -4.95 6.73 9.33
N VAL A 359 -3.73 7.01 8.86
CA VAL A 359 -3.46 8.05 7.86
C VAL A 359 -4.05 7.65 6.51
N ALA A 360 -3.73 6.46 6.01
CA ALA A 360 -4.23 5.98 4.72
C ALA A 360 -5.77 5.91 4.67
N SER A 361 -6.41 5.45 5.75
CA SER A 361 -7.87 5.48 5.84
C SER A 361 -8.43 6.90 5.80
N LEU A 362 -7.77 7.84 6.50
CA LEU A 362 -8.16 9.26 6.51
C LEU A 362 -7.99 9.90 5.13
N GLU A 363 -6.89 9.60 4.41
CA GLU A 363 -6.65 10.10 3.05
C GLU A 363 -7.76 9.67 2.11
N ILE A 364 -8.05 8.37 2.04
CA ILE A 364 -9.07 7.82 1.14
C ILE A 364 -10.46 8.28 1.55
N GLN A 365 -10.78 8.34 2.84
CA GLN A 365 -12.05 8.89 3.30
C GLN A 365 -12.21 10.36 2.92
N THR A 366 -11.17 11.17 3.14
CA THR A 366 -11.17 12.59 2.76
C THR A 366 -11.36 12.75 1.24
N PHE A 367 -10.70 11.91 0.45
CA PHE A 367 -10.85 11.91 -0.99
C PHE A 367 -12.29 11.56 -1.43
N ILE A 368 -12.88 10.54 -0.84
CA ILE A 368 -14.29 10.14 -1.09
C ILE A 368 -15.24 11.28 -0.71
N GLU A 369 -15.03 11.93 0.44
CA GLU A 369 -15.83 13.08 0.89
C GLU A 369 -15.77 14.25 -0.09
N GLU A 370 -14.58 14.57 -0.61
CA GLU A 370 -14.42 15.65 -1.58
C GLU A 370 -15.01 15.32 -2.95
N LEU A 371 -14.90 14.05 -3.40
CA LEU A 371 -15.56 13.60 -4.63
C LEU A 371 -17.10 13.61 -4.50
N ALA A 372 -17.64 13.19 -3.35
CA ALA A 372 -19.07 13.18 -3.11
C ALA A 372 -19.66 14.60 -3.02
N ALA A 373 -18.87 15.56 -2.58
CA ALA A 373 -19.27 16.98 -2.50
C ALA A 373 -19.02 17.77 -3.80
N TRP A 374 -18.31 17.16 -4.78
CA TRP A 374 -17.96 17.84 -6.03
C TRP A 374 -19.13 17.82 -7.01
N ASP A 375 -19.40 18.96 -7.64
CA ASP A 375 -20.50 19.12 -8.61
C ASP A 375 -20.22 18.49 -10.00
N LYS A 376 -19.04 17.87 -10.14
CA LYS A 376 -18.59 17.17 -11.33
C LYS A 376 -18.20 15.74 -11.02
N ALA A 377 -17.92 14.96 -12.05
CA ALA A 377 -17.48 13.58 -11.94
C ALA A 377 -16.40 13.27 -13.00
N PHE A 378 -15.70 12.17 -12.80
CA PHE A 378 -14.80 11.63 -13.80
C PHE A 378 -15.48 10.52 -14.60
N THR A 379 -15.28 10.53 -15.91
CA THR A 379 -15.60 9.42 -16.82
C THR A 379 -14.31 8.87 -17.40
N VAL A 380 -14.11 7.56 -17.32
CA VAL A 380 -12.92 6.89 -17.84
C VAL A 380 -13.02 6.78 -19.36
N LEU A 381 -11.98 7.26 -20.07
CA LEU A 381 -11.97 7.36 -21.53
C LEU A 381 -11.44 6.12 -22.24
N ALA A 382 -10.60 5.33 -21.55
CA ALA A 382 -9.95 4.14 -22.10
C ALA A 382 -9.64 3.14 -20.99
N PRO A 383 -9.43 1.85 -21.29
CA PRO A 383 -8.96 0.88 -20.32
C PRO A 383 -7.70 1.40 -19.61
N PRO A 384 -7.65 1.36 -18.28
CA PRO A 384 -6.50 1.85 -17.52
C PRO A 384 -5.27 1.00 -17.77
N ARG A 385 -4.09 1.61 -17.73
CA ARG A 385 -2.83 0.87 -17.75
C ARG A 385 -2.46 0.45 -16.34
N ARG A 386 -2.40 -0.85 -16.10
CA ARG A 386 -1.99 -1.40 -14.80
C ARG A 386 -0.48 -1.28 -14.60
N LEU A 387 -0.08 -1.12 -13.34
CA LEU A 387 1.31 -1.17 -12.92
C LEU A 387 1.88 -2.58 -13.11
N ARG A 388 3.06 -2.68 -13.67
CA ARG A 388 3.82 -3.91 -13.83
C ARG A 388 4.49 -4.32 -12.52
N SER A 389 3.68 -4.87 -11.60
CA SER A 389 4.12 -5.28 -10.27
C SER A 389 3.22 -6.40 -9.72
N ASN A 390 3.83 -7.45 -9.17
CA ASN A 390 3.11 -8.48 -8.43
C ASN A 390 2.85 -8.09 -6.96
N PHE A 391 3.60 -7.10 -6.45
CA PHE A 391 3.55 -6.66 -5.06
C PHE A 391 2.53 -5.53 -4.84
N MET A 392 2.43 -4.62 -5.80
CA MET A 392 1.56 -3.45 -5.74
C MET A 392 0.53 -3.49 -6.87
N LEU A 393 -0.76 -3.52 -6.53
CA LEU A 393 -1.82 -3.32 -7.51
C LEU A 393 -2.05 -1.83 -7.70
N GLY A 394 -1.91 -1.37 -8.93
CA GLY A 394 -2.04 0.05 -9.21
C GLY A 394 -2.24 0.35 -10.68
N LEU A 395 -2.43 1.63 -10.98
CA LEU A 395 -2.56 2.16 -12.31
C LEU A 395 -1.43 3.15 -12.59
N THR A 396 -0.71 2.97 -13.69
CA THR A 396 0.30 3.93 -14.17
C THR A 396 -0.32 4.99 -15.06
N GLU A 397 -1.54 4.72 -15.57
CA GLU A 397 -2.30 5.64 -16.39
C GLU A 397 -3.81 5.40 -16.20
N LEU A 398 -4.55 6.50 -15.99
CA LEU A 398 -6.00 6.53 -15.96
C LEU A 398 -6.50 7.79 -16.66
N GLN A 399 -6.78 7.67 -17.95
CA GLN A 399 -7.32 8.76 -18.77
C GLN A 399 -8.78 9.00 -18.42
N VAL A 400 -9.10 10.22 -18.00
CA VAL A 400 -10.44 10.61 -17.60
C VAL A 400 -10.88 11.91 -18.28
N GLU A 401 -12.18 12.10 -18.42
CA GLU A 401 -12.83 13.36 -18.77
C GLU A 401 -13.67 13.84 -17.59
N VAL A 402 -13.62 15.13 -17.33
CA VAL A 402 -14.48 15.77 -16.32
C VAL A 402 -15.84 16.04 -16.94
N VAL A 403 -16.90 15.52 -16.31
CA VAL A 403 -18.28 15.69 -16.74
C VAL A 403 -19.14 16.31 -15.62
N ASP A 404 -20.32 16.81 -15.94
CA ASP A 404 -21.30 17.22 -14.92
C ASP A 404 -21.74 15.98 -14.11
N ALA A 405 -21.76 16.08 -12.77
CA ALA A 405 -22.14 14.95 -11.90
C ALA A 405 -23.57 14.44 -12.20
N LYS A 406 -24.47 15.30 -12.66
CA LYS A 406 -25.84 14.91 -13.03
C LYS A 406 -25.88 14.12 -14.33
N GLU A 407 -24.99 14.39 -15.27
CA GLU A 407 -24.89 13.70 -16.56
C GLU A 407 -24.17 12.35 -16.41
N ALA A 408 -23.23 12.25 -15.48
CA ALA A 408 -22.53 11.00 -15.17
C ALA A 408 -23.44 9.90 -14.62
N GLY A 409 -24.66 10.23 -14.28
CA GLY A 409 -25.67 9.33 -13.70
C GLY A 409 -26.74 8.84 -14.69
N THR A 410 -26.69 9.23 -15.95
CA THR A 410 -27.59 8.75 -17.02
C THR A 410 -26.83 7.86 -17.99
#